data_d0511f660e47fd1a70c19662e44c74db
#
_entry.id   d0511f660e47fd1a70c19662e44c74db
#
_cell.length_a   1.000
_cell.length_b   1.000
_cell.length_c   1.000
_cell.angle_alpha   90.00
_cell.angle_beta   90.00
_cell.angle_gamma   90.00
#
_symmetry.space_group_name_H-M   'P 1'
#
loop_
_entity.id
_entity.type
_entity.pdbx_description
1 polymer ?
#
loop_
_entity_poly.entity_id
_entity_poly.type
_entity_poly.pdbx_seq_one_letter_code
_entity_poly.pdbx_strand_id
1 'polypeptide(L)'
;MKLALLLPGYLDSPDYLHLVTFDKRLTQLGYTVERLDLGDLWKTGDPAKYTVSHFLDQIRERIAYYKSQKPEEIVLLGHSRGAFTAIIAGSRLAGVTRVVALCPPADITQSAKKWINQGSRTSTKDVPDKPSESRTFSIPYAYVQDFLNYSVVEAVKTFHKPLMIFIALSDRVVPPEHTEQIVKSANNPHVVRQPNMGHDFRKSQADCDIVMSEIEKFLAQ
;
A
#
# COMPACT_ATOMS: atom_id res chain seq x y z
N MET A 1 -20.93 0.00 10.11
CA MET A 1 -20.40 -0.42 8.81
C MET A 1 -18.89 -0.65 8.93
N LYS A 2 -18.31 -1.51 8.11
CA LYS A 2 -16.85 -1.71 8.00
C LYS A 2 -16.35 -1.04 6.73
N LEU A 3 -15.22 -0.34 6.80
CA LEU A 3 -14.60 0.35 5.66
C LEU A 3 -13.22 -0.24 5.38
N ALA A 4 -12.89 -0.53 4.13
CA ALA A 4 -11.56 -0.88 3.68
C ALA A 4 -11.08 0.10 2.60
N LEU A 5 -9.93 0.73 2.81
CA LEU A 5 -9.26 1.54 1.81
C LEU A 5 -8.06 0.77 1.27
N LEU A 6 -8.07 0.47 -0.03
CA LEU A 6 -7.03 -0.27 -0.72
C LEU A 6 -6.04 0.68 -1.39
N LEU A 7 -4.77 0.57 -1.03
CA LEU A 7 -3.70 1.45 -1.48
C LEU A 7 -2.76 0.70 -2.44
N PRO A 8 -2.71 1.10 -3.72
CA PRO A 8 -1.85 0.48 -4.72
C PRO A 8 -0.35 0.71 -4.46
N GLY A 9 0.47 -0.10 -5.11
CA GLY A 9 1.92 0.05 -5.12
C GLY A 9 2.40 1.29 -5.90
N TYR A 10 3.72 1.39 -6.09
CA TYR A 10 4.32 2.49 -6.84
C TYR A 10 3.81 2.55 -8.28
N LEU A 11 3.08 3.61 -8.60
CA LEU A 11 2.43 3.84 -9.90
C LEU A 11 1.44 2.75 -10.33
N ASP A 12 1.02 1.89 -9.41
CA ASP A 12 0.06 0.84 -9.72
C ASP A 12 -1.34 1.42 -9.90
N SER A 13 -2.08 0.85 -10.84
CA SER A 13 -3.48 1.18 -11.05
C SER A 13 -4.35 0.63 -9.91
N PRO A 14 -5.41 1.34 -9.49
CA PRO A 14 -6.42 0.77 -8.60
C PRO A 14 -7.15 -0.45 -9.21
N ASP A 15 -7.05 -0.64 -10.52
CA ASP A 15 -7.71 -1.74 -11.24
C ASP A 15 -6.82 -2.96 -11.48
N TYR A 16 -5.64 -3.01 -10.87
CA TYR A 16 -4.82 -4.22 -10.93
C TYR A 16 -5.45 -5.40 -10.22
N LEU A 17 -5.22 -6.61 -10.75
CA LEU A 17 -5.82 -7.88 -10.36
C LEU A 17 -5.91 -8.09 -8.85
N HIS A 18 -4.83 -7.84 -8.10
CA HIS A 18 -4.83 -8.04 -6.65
C HIS A 18 -5.82 -7.12 -5.94
N LEU A 19 -5.89 -5.83 -6.32
CA LEU A 19 -6.81 -4.88 -5.69
C LEU A 19 -8.27 -5.21 -6.04
N VAL A 20 -8.54 -5.62 -7.29
CA VAL A 20 -9.87 -6.08 -7.73
C VAL A 20 -10.26 -7.36 -6.97
N THR A 21 -9.33 -8.31 -6.81
CA THR A 21 -9.57 -9.55 -6.05
C THR A 21 -9.85 -9.24 -4.58
N PHE A 22 -9.06 -8.36 -3.96
CA PHE A 22 -9.25 -7.98 -2.54
C PHE A 22 -10.56 -7.22 -2.33
N ASP A 23 -10.90 -6.29 -3.21
CA ASP A 23 -12.18 -5.57 -3.20
C ASP A 23 -13.36 -6.55 -3.21
N LYS A 24 -13.41 -7.45 -4.20
CA LYS A 24 -14.48 -8.46 -4.31
C LYS A 24 -14.62 -9.29 -3.03
N ARG A 25 -13.50 -9.78 -2.47
CA ARG A 25 -13.51 -10.65 -1.30
C ARG A 25 -13.88 -9.88 -0.02
N LEU A 26 -13.36 -8.67 0.17
CA LEU A 26 -13.70 -7.83 1.31
C LEU A 26 -15.17 -7.38 1.26
N THR A 27 -15.70 -7.09 0.07
CA THR A 27 -17.12 -6.80 -0.10
C THR A 27 -17.99 -7.98 0.34
N GLN A 28 -17.59 -9.22 0.02
CA GLN A 28 -18.27 -10.44 0.49
C GLN A 28 -18.23 -10.60 2.02
N LEU A 29 -17.18 -10.05 2.67
CA LEU A 29 -17.06 -10.00 4.14
C LEU A 29 -17.80 -8.81 4.78
N GLY A 30 -18.58 -8.07 4.01
CA GLY A 30 -19.41 -6.95 4.48
C GLY A 30 -18.69 -5.62 4.63
N TYR A 31 -17.51 -5.45 4.01
CA TYR A 31 -16.84 -4.16 3.94
C TYR A 31 -17.41 -3.29 2.82
N THR A 32 -17.54 -1.99 3.07
CA THR A 32 -17.51 -1.00 2.01
C THR A 32 -16.06 -0.81 1.60
N VAL A 33 -15.76 -1.00 0.32
CA VAL A 33 -14.38 -0.99 -0.17
C VAL A 33 -14.15 0.17 -1.14
N GLU A 34 -13.03 0.87 -0.98
CA GLU A 34 -12.53 1.82 -1.97
C GLU A 34 -11.12 1.47 -2.39
N ARG A 35 -10.90 1.33 -3.68
CA ARG A 35 -9.58 1.25 -4.30
C ARG A 35 -9.11 2.65 -4.65
N LEU A 36 -8.10 3.16 -3.95
CA LEU A 36 -7.63 4.54 -4.14
C LEU A 36 -6.74 4.66 -5.36
N ASP A 37 -6.98 5.67 -6.18
CA ASP A 37 -6.01 6.15 -7.17
C ASP A 37 -5.12 7.18 -6.47
N LEU A 38 -3.94 6.74 -6.01
CA LEU A 38 -3.05 7.59 -5.21
C LEU A 38 -2.56 8.80 -6.03
N GLY A 39 -2.89 10.01 -5.52
CA GLY A 39 -2.61 11.26 -6.20
C GLY A 39 -3.42 11.47 -7.48
N ASP A 40 -4.54 10.75 -7.66
CA ASP A 40 -5.37 10.78 -8.87
C ASP A 40 -4.57 10.50 -10.17
N LEU A 41 -3.46 9.75 -10.05
CA LEU A 41 -2.48 9.60 -11.12
C LEU A 41 -3.04 8.90 -12.37
N TRP A 42 -3.79 7.83 -12.18
CA TRP A 42 -4.37 7.08 -13.30
C TRP A 42 -5.52 7.82 -13.96
N LYS A 43 -6.29 8.58 -13.17
CA LYS A 43 -7.39 9.41 -13.65
C LYS A 43 -6.89 10.61 -14.46
N THR A 44 -5.87 11.31 -13.97
CA THR A 44 -5.43 12.58 -14.57
C THR A 44 -4.22 12.43 -15.49
N GLY A 45 -3.34 11.47 -15.23
CA GLY A 45 -2.02 11.36 -15.85
C GLY A 45 -0.98 12.33 -15.29
N ASP A 46 -1.38 13.23 -14.39
CA ASP A 46 -0.52 14.25 -13.82
C ASP A 46 0.09 13.78 -12.50
N PRO A 47 1.43 13.67 -12.40
CA PRO A 47 2.11 13.26 -11.19
C PRO A 47 2.30 14.38 -10.15
N ALA A 48 1.78 15.58 -10.36
CA ALA A 48 1.98 16.72 -9.44
C ALA A 48 1.52 16.42 -8.01
N LYS A 49 0.47 15.60 -7.87
CA LYS A 49 -0.07 15.15 -6.58
C LYS A 49 0.47 13.80 -6.13
N TYR A 50 1.42 13.22 -6.85
CA TYR A 50 1.96 11.91 -6.51
C TYR A 50 3.04 12.03 -5.45
N THR A 51 2.65 12.30 -4.19
CA THR A 51 3.51 12.42 -3.00
C THR A 51 2.87 11.72 -1.80
N VAL A 52 3.67 11.29 -0.83
CA VAL A 52 3.16 10.64 0.39
C VAL A 52 2.29 11.61 1.19
N SER A 53 2.69 12.88 1.30
CA SER A 53 1.91 13.92 1.97
C SER A 53 0.49 14.00 1.38
N HIS A 54 0.38 14.04 0.05
CA HIS A 54 -0.93 14.11 -0.61
C HIS A 54 -1.73 12.81 -0.45
N PHE A 55 -1.06 11.64 -0.46
CA PHE A 55 -1.75 10.36 -0.20
C PHE A 55 -2.35 10.32 1.21
N LEU A 56 -1.65 10.87 2.22
CA LEU A 56 -2.18 10.97 3.57
C LEU A 56 -3.40 11.89 3.64
N ASP A 57 -3.38 13.00 2.91
CA ASP A 57 -4.53 13.90 2.82
C ASP A 57 -5.72 13.22 2.15
N GLN A 58 -5.50 12.54 1.04
CA GLN A 58 -6.51 11.75 0.33
C GLN A 58 -7.14 10.69 1.24
N ILE A 59 -6.34 9.92 1.99
CA ILE A 59 -6.85 8.93 2.94
C ILE A 59 -7.65 9.61 4.05
N ARG A 60 -7.18 10.74 4.59
CA ARG A 60 -7.90 11.53 5.61
C ARG A 60 -9.25 12.01 5.11
N GLU A 61 -9.32 12.52 3.88
CA GLU A 61 -10.56 12.96 3.25
C GLU A 61 -11.55 11.81 3.06
N ARG A 62 -11.08 10.63 2.66
CA ARG A 62 -11.96 9.45 2.54
C ARG A 62 -12.48 8.97 3.89
N ILE A 63 -11.64 8.92 4.92
CA ILE A 63 -12.07 8.61 6.29
C ILE A 63 -13.12 9.64 6.76
N ALA A 64 -12.89 10.92 6.52
CA ALA A 64 -13.82 11.99 6.89
C ALA A 64 -15.17 11.88 6.15
N TYR A 65 -15.16 11.53 4.87
CA TYR A 65 -16.36 11.29 4.08
C TYR A 65 -17.26 10.21 4.69
N TYR A 66 -16.66 9.10 5.14
CA TYR A 66 -17.42 8.01 5.76
C TYR A 66 -17.74 8.21 7.24
N LYS A 67 -17.22 9.27 7.87
CA LYS A 67 -17.40 9.52 9.32
C LYS A 67 -18.89 9.62 9.73
N SER A 68 -19.74 10.19 8.88
CA SER A 68 -21.17 10.30 9.12
C SER A 68 -21.88 8.93 9.21
N GLN A 69 -21.32 7.91 8.56
CA GLN A 69 -21.83 6.54 8.57
C GLN A 69 -21.33 5.73 9.80
N LYS A 70 -20.54 6.37 10.69
CA LYS A 70 -20.00 5.79 11.93
C LYS A 70 -19.37 4.42 11.71
N PRO A 71 -18.32 4.30 10.88
CA PRO A 71 -17.66 3.03 10.68
C PRO A 71 -17.13 2.48 11.99
N GLU A 72 -17.48 1.26 12.32
CA GLU A 72 -16.99 0.53 13.49
C GLU A 72 -15.57 0.01 13.29
N GLU A 73 -15.20 -0.20 12.01
CA GLU A 73 -13.88 -0.65 11.60
C GLU A 73 -13.42 0.09 10.34
N ILE A 74 -12.18 0.56 10.34
CA ILE A 74 -11.49 1.15 9.19
C ILE A 74 -10.16 0.43 8.99
N VAL A 75 -10.08 -0.33 7.91
CA VAL A 75 -8.87 -1.07 7.51
C VAL A 75 -8.15 -0.31 6.40
N LEU A 76 -6.86 -0.08 6.57
CA LEU A 76 -5.97 0.32 5.48
C LEU A 76 -5.21 -0.90 4.99
N LEU A 77 -5.38 -1.27 3.74
CA LEU A 77 -4.70 -2.40 3.10
C LEU A 77 -3.85 -1.87 1.95
N GLY A 78 -2.54 -2.05 2.04
CA GLY A 78 -1.63 -1.57 1.01
C GLY A 78 -0.63 -2.61 0.54
N HIS A 79 -0.20 -2.49 -0.72
CA HIS A 79 0.89 -3.27 -1.30
C HIS A 79 2.10 -2.36 -1.57
N SER A 80 3.31 -2.83 -1.24
CA SER A 80 4.55 -2.13 -1.57
C SER A 80 4.55 -0.67 -1.07
N ARG A 81 4.57 0.32 -1.96
CA ARG A 81 4.43 1.75 -1.63
C ARG A 81 3.13 2.05 -0.89
N GLY A 82 2.03 1.43 -1.29
CA GLY A 82 0.75 1.54 -0.59
C GLY A 82 0.81 0.98 0.82
N ALA A 83 1.57 -0.11 1.06
CA ALA A 83 1.79 -0.67 2.39
C ALA A 83 2.58 0.28 3.30
N PHE A 84 3.65 0.89 2.77
CA PHE A 84 4.37 1.97 3.45
C PHE A 84 3.42 3.10 3.85
N THR A 85 2.62 3.58 2.90
CA THR A 85 1.64 4.66 3.12
C THR A 85 0.58 4.26 4.15
N ALA A 86 0.08 3.02 4.10
CA ALA A 86 -0.91 2.50 5.06
C ALA A 86 -0.38 2.51 6.50
N ILE A 87 0.87 2.12 6.73
CA ILE A 87 1.50 2.17 8.05
C ILE A 87 1.63 3.61 8.54
N ILE A 88 2.14 4.52 7.70
CA ILE A 88 2.26 5.95 8.06
C ILE A 88 0.89 6.56 8.36
N ALA A 89 -0.11 6.30 7.53
CA ALA A 89 -1.48 6.78 7.73
C ALA A 89 -2.09 6.20 9.01
N GLY A 90 -1.94 4.89 9.23
CA GLY A 90 -2.43 4.21 10.43
C GLY A 90 -1.88 4.76 11.73
N SER A 91 -0.59 5.17 11.74
CA SER A 91 0.06 5.77 12.91
C SER A 91 -0.37 7.22 13.18
N ARG A 92 -0.84 7.95 12.16
CA ARG A 92 -1.12 9.40 12.25
C ARG A 92 -2.60 9.75 12.22
N LEU A 93 -3.43 8.94 11.54
CA LEU A 93 -4.82 9.29 11.33
C LEU A 93 -5.73 8.63 12.38
N ALA A 94 -6.54 9.45 13.02
CA ALA A 94 -7.59 8.96 13.91
C ALA A 94 -8.65 8.19 13.10
N GLY A 95 -9.20 7.13 13.72
CA GLY A 95 -10.25 6.31 13.10
C GLY A 95 -9.73 5.04 12.42
N VAL A 96 -8.50 4.98 11.94
CA VAL A 96 -7.92 3.72 11.45
C VAL A 96 -7.88 2.70 12.59
N THR A 97 -8.44 1.52 12.37
CA THR A 97 -8.53 0.46 13.40
C THR A 97 -7.55 -0.67 13.15
N ARG A 98 -7.25 -0.98 11.88
CA ARG A 98 -6.32 -2.04 11.48
C ARG A 98 -5.49 -1.62 10.27
N VAL A 99 -4.30 -2.20 10.14
CA VAL A 99 -3.46 -2.05 8.95
C VAL A 99 -3.02 -3.42 8.44
N VAL A 100 -3.15 -3.62 7.13
CA VAL A 100 -2.58 -4.75 6.39
C VAL A 100 -1.52 -4.22 5.45
N ALA A 101 -0.28 -4.60 5.68
CA ALA A 101 0.88 -4.12 4.94
C ALA A 101 1.54 -5.29 4.17
N LEU A 102 1.38 -5.28 2.84
CA LEU A 102 1.91 -6.32 1.95
C LEU A 102 3.23 -5.86 1.34
N CYS A 103 4.33 -6.52 1.69
CA CYS A 103 5.69 -6.25 1.20
C CYS A 103 6.12 -4.77 1.35
N PRO A 104 5.94 -4.13 2.53
CA PRO A 104 6.31 -2.73 2.73
C PRO A 104 7.82 -2.51 2.67
N PRO A 105 8.33 -1.50 1.95
CA PRO A 105 9.73 -1.11 2.01
C PRO A 105 10.01 -0.35 3.32
N ALA A 106 11.10 -0.68 4.03
CA ALA A 106 11.54 0.07 5.21
C ALA A 106 12.23 1.39 4.85
N ASP A 107 13.00 1.36 3.76
CA ASP A 107 13.82 2.50 3.33
C ASP A 107 13.95 2.54 1.81
N ILE A 108 13.93 3.74 1.24
CA ILE A 108 14.22 3.98 -0.18
C ILE A 108 15.46 4.85 -0.40
N THR A 109 16.24 5.13 0.62
CA THR A 109 17.38 6.08 0.54
C THR A 109 18.34 5.71 -0.57
N GLN A 110 18.63 4.43 -0.78
CA GLN A 110 19.50 3.98 -1.88
C GLN A 110 18.89 4.25 -3.26
N SER A 111 17.59 4.02 -3.41
CA SER A 111 16.88 4.35 -4.65
C SER A 111 16.81 5.86 -4.85
N ALA A 112 16.57 6.61 -3.77
CA ALA A 112 16.52 8.07 -3.78
C ALA A 112 17.81 8.71 -4.28
N LYS A 113 18.98 8.21 -3.83
CA LYS A 113 20.29 8.70 -4.28
C LYS A 113 20.47 8.66 -5.80
N LYS A 114 19.88 7.66 -6.45
CA LYS A 114 19.93 7.53 -7.91
C LYS A 114 19.10 8.60 -8.65
N TRP A 115 18.17 9.26 -7.96
CA TRP A 115 17.28 10.28 -8.55
C TRP A 115 17.77 11.72 -8.35
N ILE A 116 18.64 11.96 -7.35
CA ILE A 116 19.06 13.30 -6.91
C ILE A 116 19.51 14.19 -8.09
N ASN A 117 20.16 13.61 -9.09
CA ASN A 117 20.71 14.36 -10.22
C ASN A 117 19.85 14.31 -11.49
N GLN A 118 18.65 13.69 -11.42
CA GLN A 118 17.84 13.45 -12.61
C GLN A 118 16.63 14.38 -12.74
N GLY A 119 16.29 15.14 -11.69
CA GLY A 119 15.10 16.01 -11.65
C GLY A 119 13.76 15.25 -11.72
N SER A 120 13.67 14.26 -12.58
CA SER A 120 12.50 13.36 -12.73
C SER A 120 12.94 11.98 -13.15
N ARG A 121 12.04 11.01 -12.96
CA ARG A 121 12.22 9.64 -13.45
C ARG A 121 11.00 9.19 -14.24
N THR A 122 11.24 8.74 -15.46
CA THR A 122 10.21 8.11 -16.28
C THR A 122 10.06 6.64 -15.91
N SER A 123 8.84 6.21 -15.70
CA SER A 123 8.48 4.82 -15.39
C SER A 123 7.23 4.41 -16.18
N THR A 124 7.26 3.21 -16.73
CA THR A 124 6.17 2.66 -17.52
C THR A 124 5.45 1.56 -16.74
N LYS A 125 4.14 1.54 -16.82
CA LYS A 125 3.26 0.53 -16.22
C LYS A 125 2.35 -0.08 -17.28
N ASP A 126 2.08 -1.37 -17.11
CA ASP A 126 1.06 -2.10 -17.85
C ASP A 126 -0.33 -1.50 -17.57
N VAL A 127 -1.20 -1.49 -18.58
CA VAL A 127 -2.59 -1.05 -18.37
C VAL A 127 -3.42 -2.27 -17.97
N PRO A 128 -4.22 -2.18 -16.87
CA PRO A 128 -5.10 -3.28 -16.46
C PRO A 128 -5.97 -3.77 -17.62
N ASP A 129 -6.10 -5.09 -17.74
CA ASP A 129 -6.91 -5.79 -18.74
C ASP A 129 -6.51 -5.53 -20.22
N LYS A 130 -5.38 -4.84 -20.43
CA LYS A 130 -4.85 -4.52 -21.77
C LYS A 130 -3.35 -4.81 -21.84
N PRO A 131 -2.94 -6.08 -21.91
CA PRO A 131 -1.53 -6.48 -21.79
C PRO A 131 -0.60 -5.94 -22.87
N SER A 132 -1.15 -5.47 -24.01
CA SER A 132 -0.39 -4.81 -25.08
C SER A 132 -0.25 -3.30 -24.92
N GLU A 133 -0.95 -2.70 -23.97
CA GLU A 133 -0.90 -1.26 -23.70
C GLU A 133 -0.03 -0.96 -22.48
N SER A 134 0.63 0.18 -22.50
CA SER A 134 1.37 0.69 -21.36
C SER A 134 1.13 2.18 -21.17
N ARG A 135 1.25 2.65 -19.92
CA ARG A 135 1.17 4.06 -19.57
C ARG A 135 2.48 4.51 -18.94
N THR A 136 3.01 5.62 -19.41
CA THR A 136 4.28 6.17 -18.95
C THR A 136 4.04 7.42 -18.11
N PHE A 137 4.70 7.49 -16.95
CA PHE A 137 4.62 8.60 -16.03
C PHE A 137 6.02 9.19 -15.81
N SER A 138 6.13 10.51 -15.80
CA SER A 138 7.36 11.22 -15.46
C SER A 138 7.25 11.77 -14.03
N ILE A 139 7.78 11.04 -13.07
CA ILE A 139 7.66 11.38 -11.64
C ILE A 139 8.75 12.37 -11.25
N PRO A 140 8.41 13.56 -10.74
CA PRO A 140 9.37 14.56 -10.32
C PRO A 140 10.15 14.12 -9.09
N TYR A 141 11.37 14.63 -8.91
CA TYR A 141 12.19 14.35 -7.73
C TYR A 141 11.52 14.80 -6.42
N ALA A 142 10.61 15.77 -6.48
CA ALA A 142 9.80 16.20 -5.34
C ALA A 142 9.08 15.02 -4.63
N TYR A 143 8.66 13.99 -5.38
CA TYR A 143 8.12 12.76 -4.80
C TYR A 143 9.11 12.08 -3.85
N VAL A 144 10.38 11.99 -4.24
CA VAL A 144 11.43 11.37 -3.41
C VAL A 144 11.74 12.24 -2.19
N GLN A 145 11.82 13.56 -2.38
CA GLN A 145 12.04 14.51 -1.29
C GLN A 145 10.93 14.43 -0.24
N ASP A 146 9.68 14.37 -0.70
CA ASP A 146 8.52 14.21 0.20
C ASP A 146 8.58 12.85 0.92
N PHE A 147 8.86 11.77 0.20
CA PHE A 147 8.95 10.43 0.78
C PHE A 147 9.99 10.34 1.90
N LEU A 148 11.15 10.97 1.75
CA LEU A 148 12.23 10.95 2.74
C LEU A 148 11.86 11.63 4.08
N ASN A 149 10.75 12.37 4.15
CA ASN A 149 10.24 12.94 5.40
C ASN A 149 9.48 11.90 6.26
N TYR A 150 9.34 10.66 5.79
CA TYR A 150 8.58 9.62 6.46
C TYR A 150 9.45 8.40 6.76
N SER A 151 9.34 7.89 7.98
CA SER A 151 9.96 6.64 8.41
C SER A 151 8.90 5.65 8.86
N VAL A 152 8.74 4.56 8.11
CA VAL A 152 7.82 3.48 8.48
C VAL A 152 8.31 2.74 9.73
N VAL A 153 9.63 2.64 9.92
CA VAL A 153 10.26 2.03 11.10
C VAL A 153 9.93 2.81 12.37
N GLU A 154 9.94 4.15 12.31
CA GLU A 154 9.52 4.97 13.45
C GLU A 154 7.99 4.94 13.66
N ALA A 155 7.22 4.91 12.56
CA ALA A 155 5.76 4.86 12.63
C ALA A 155 5.24 3.60 13.33
N VAL A 156 5.84 2.42 13.07
CA VAL A 156 5.38 1.17 13.70
C VAL A 156 5.69 1.09 15.19
N LYS A 157 6.69 1.79 15.70
CA LYS A 157 7.00 1.85 17.14
C LYS A 157 5.86 2.48 17.95
N THR A 158 5.13 3.40 17.35
CA THR A 158 4.01 4.11 17.99
C THR A 158 2.65 3.57 17.58
N PHE A 159 2.61 2.55 16.70
CA PHE A 159 1.38 1.94 16.24
C PHE A 159 1.00 0.76 17.15
N HIS A 160 -0.08 0.90 17.93
CA HIS A 160 -0.53 -0.09 18.90
C HIS A 160 -1.83 -0.79 18.51
N LYS A 161 -2.27 -0.64 17.26
CA LYS A 161 -3.47 -1.29 16.73
C LYS A 161 -3.07 -2.56 15.98
N PRO A 162 -4.00 -3.48 15.70
CA PRO A 162 -3.72 -4.67 14.91
C PRO A 162 -3.02 -4.34 13.59
N LEU A 163 -1.87 -4.95 13.37
CA LEU A 163 -1.01 -4.79 12.20
C LEU A 163 -0.66 -6.14 11.63
N MET A 164 -1.02 -6.40 10.39
CA MET A 164 -0.52 -7.52 9.62
C MET A 164 0.62 -7.07 8.71
N ILE A 165 1.72 -7.82 8.72
CA ILE A 165 2.86 -7.63 7.80
C ILE A 165 3.05 -8.91 7.01
N PHE A 166 2.90 -8.82 5.70
CA PHE A 166 3.12 -9.91 4.78
C PHE A 166 4.48 -9.77 4.09
N ILE A 167 5.26 -10.84 4.08
CA ILE A 167 6.62 -10.91 3.51
C ILE A 167 6.63 -11.99 2.42
N ALA A 168 6.87 -11.59 1.18
CA ALA A 168 7.15 -12.51 0.09
C ALA A 168 8.65 -12.84 0.11
N LEU A 169 9.01 -14.10 0.42
CA LEU A 169 10.42 -14.46 0.67
C LEU A 169 11.29 -14.50 -0.60
N SER A 170 10.68 -14.52 -1.79
CA SER A 170 11.39 -14.41 -3.08
C SER A 170 11.29 -13.02 -3.70
N ASP A 171 10.97 -12.00 -2.90
CA ASP A 171 10.84 -10.61 -3.35
C ASP A 171 12.20 -10.02 -3.73
N ARG A 172 12.35 -9.63 -5.01
CA ARG A 172 13.58 -9.00 -5.55
C ARG A 172 13.44 -7.49 -5.74
N VAL A 173 12.25 -6.93 -5.50
CA VAL A 173 11.96 -5.50 -5.61
C VAL A 173 12.08 -4.82 -4.26
N VAL A 174 11.45 -5.41 -3.25
CA VAL A 174 11.61 -5.08 -1.83
C VAL A 174 12.19 -6.30 -1.13
N PRO A 175 13.51 -6.40 -1.00
CA PRO A 175 14.13 -7.55 -0.35
C PRO A 175 13.52 -7.83 1.02
N PRO A 176 13.29 -9.11 1.41
CA PRO A 176 12.63 -9.48 2.66
C PRO A 176 13.24 -8.80 3.89
N GLU A 177 14.53 -8.52 3.86
CA GLU A 177 15.27 -7.87 4.96
C GLU A 177 14.74 -6.47 5.26
N HIS A 178 14.22 -5.74 4.26
CA HIS A 178 13.58 -4.44 4.46
C HIS A 178 12.31 -4.59 5.28
N THR A 179 11.44 -5.55 4.92
CA THR A 179 10.19 -5.79 5.66
C THR A 179 10.48 -6.35 7.06
N GLU A 180 11.52 -7.18 7.22
CA GLU A 180 11.95 -7.70 8.53
C GLU A 180 12.43 -6.59 9.49
N GLN A 181 12.99 -5.49 9.00
CA GLN A 181 13.32 -4.33 9.82
C GLN A 181 12.06 -3.69 10.43
N ILE A 182 10.97 -3.63 9.66
CA ILE A 182 9.68 -3.14 10.14
C ILE A 182 9.13 -4.09 11.20
N VAL A 183 9.16 -5.40 10.95
CA VAL A 183 8.71 -6.43 11.90
C VAL A 183 9.43 -6.31 13.25
N LYS A 184 10.76 -6.16 13.23
CA LYS A 184 11.57 -6.03 14.45
C LYS A 184 11.25 -4.78 15.27
N SER A 185 10.71 -3.76 14.63
CA SER A 185 10.40 -2.47 15.26
C SER A 185 8.94 -2.34 15.68
N ALA A 186 8.07 -3.21 15.18
CA ALA A 186 6.63 -3.16 15.42
C ALA A 186 6.23 -3.83 16.75
N ASN A 187 5.13 -3.35 17.34
CA ASN A 187 4.55 -3.93 18.54
C ASN A 187 3.67 -5.12 18.19
N ASN A 188 4.17 -6.33 18.39
CA ASN A 188 3.45 -7.59 18.24
C ASN A 188 2.64 -7.69 16.91
N PRO A 189 3.25 -7.54 15.73
CA PRO A 189 2.55 -7.65 14.46
C PRO A 189 2.17 -9.09 14.16
N HIS A 190 1.05 -9.28 13.46
CA HIS A 190 0.74 -10.55 12.82
C HIS A 190 1.62 -10.68 11.55
N VAL A 191 2.58 -11.61 11.57
CA VAL A 191 3.56 -11.75 10.48
C VAL A 191 3.29 -13.00 9.66
N VAL A 192 3.11 -12.82 8.36
CA VAL A 192 3.01 -13.91 7.38
C VAL A 192 4.26 -13.89 6.48
N ARG A 193 4.92 -15.05 6.39
CA ARG A 193 6.07 -15.26 5.50
C ARG A 193 5.71 -16.28 4.45
N GLN A 194 5.63 -15.84 3.18
CA GLN A 194 5.23 -16.70 2.08
C GLN A 194 6.46 -17.14 1.28
N PRO A 195 6.86 -18.42 1.36
CA PRO A 195 7.92 -18.96 0.52
C PRO A 195 7.52 -18.97 -0.96
N ASN A 196 8.49 -18.88 -1.84
CA ASN A 196 8.32 -18.95 -3.31
C ASN A 196 7.41 -17.87 -3.92
N MET A 197 7.05 -16.82 -3.17
CA MET A 197 6.29 -15.69 -3.67
C MET A 197 7.22 -14.48 -3.85
N GLY A 198 7.07 -13.79 -4.97
CA GLY A 198 7.79 -12.55 -5.28
C GLY A 198 6.93 -11.31 -5.10
N HIS A 199 7.53 -10.13 -5.39
CA HIS A 199 6.83 -8.83 -5.29
C HIS A 199 5.60 -8.72 -6.18
N ASP A 200 5.70 -9.29 -7.39
CA ASP A 200 4.67 -9.21 -8.43
C ASP A 200 3.58 -10.29 -8.30
N PHE A 201 3.32 -10.80 -7.07
CA PHE A 201 2.20 -11.71 -6.80
C PHE A 201 0.88 -11.16 -7.36
N ARG A 202 0.77 -9.85 -7.49
CA ARG A 202 -0.34 -9.12 -8.06
C ARG A 202 -0.70 -9.53 -9.51
N LYS A 203 0.16 -10.27 -10.21
CA LYS A 203 -0.05 -10.75 -11.57
C LYS A 203 -0.61 -12.18 -11.64
N SER A 204 -0.71 -12.87 -10.51
CA SER A 204 -1.18 -14.25 -10.41
C SER A 204 -2.44 -14.31 -9.56
N GLN A 205 -3.54 -14.83 -10.12
CA GLN A 205 -4.79 -15.01 -9.36
C GLN A 205 -4.57 -15.96 -8.17
N ALA A 206 -3.83 -17.06 -8.39
CA ALA A 206 -3.55 -18.02 -7.32
C ALA A 206 -2.77 -17.38 -6.17
N ASP A 207 -1.78 -16.53 -6.47
CA ASP A 207 -1.02 -15.82 -5.44
C ASP A 207 -1.89 -14.77 -4.74
N CYS A 208 -2.74 -14.04 -5.48
CA CYS A 208 -3.70 -13.11 -4.89
C CYS A 208 -4.66 -13.83 -3.93
N ASP A 209 -5.12 -15.03 -4.27
CA ASP A 209 -6.01 -15.83 -3.43
C ASP A 209 -5.31 -16.31 -2.15
N ILE A 210 -4.04 -16.70 -2.23
CA ILE A 210 -3.21 -17.04 -1.06
C ILE A 210 -3.09 -15.84 -0.13
N VAL A 211 -2.70 -14.68 -0.67
CA VAL A 211 -2.57 -13.44 0.12
C VAL A 211 -3.90 -13.06 0.77
N MET A 212 -4.99 -13.13 0.01
CA MET A 212 -6.32 -12.78 0.53
C MET A 212 -6.77 -13.73 1.63
N SER A 213 -6.48 -15.03 1.53
CA SER A 213 -6.79 -15.99 2.59
C SER A 213 -6.09 -15.65 3.91
N GLU A 214 -4.86 -15.17 3.88
CA GLU A 214 -4.16 -14.70 5.08
C GLU A 214 -4.76 -13.39 5.64
N ILE A 215 -5.17 -12.48 4.76
CA ILE A 215 -5.88 -11.26 5.15
C ILE A 215 -7.20 -11.61 5.86
N GLU A 216 -7.98 -12.52 5.32
CA GLU A 216 -9.26 -12.97 5.91
C GLU A 216 -9.05 -13.55 7.32
N LYS A 217 -8.03 -14.39 7.52
CA LYS A 217 -7.68 -14.95 8.83
C LYS A 217 -7.33 -13.85 9.84
N PHE A 218 -6.59 -12.82 9.40
CA PHE A 218 -6.24 -11.68 10.25
C PHE A 218 -7.45 -10.82 10.60
N LEU A 219 -8.35 -10.58 9.65
CA LEU A 219 -9.55 -9.77 9.86
C LEU A 219 -10.61 -10.46 10.72
N ALA A 220 -10.56 -11.80 10.83
CA ALA A 220 -11.46 -12.58 11.66
C ALA A 220 -11.06 -12.62 13.16
N GLN A 221 -9.89 -12.11 13.53
CA GLN A 221 -9.40 -11.98 14.91
C GLN A 221 -9.99 -10.72 15.59
#